data_421d040c8be42ac478e8ccc486de634e
#
_entry.id   421d040c8be42ac478e8ccc486de634e
#
_cell.length_a   1.000
_cell.length_b   1.000
_cell.length_c   1.000
_cell.angle_alpha   90.00
_cell.angle_beta   90.00
_cell.angle_gamma   90.00
#
_symmetry.space_group_name_H-M   'P 1'
#
loop_
_entity.id
_entity.type
_entity.pdbx_description
1 polymer ?
#
loop_
_entity_poly.entity_id
_entity_poly.type
_entity_poly.pdbx_seq_one_letter_code
_entity_poly.pdbx_strand_id
1 'polypeptide(L)'
;MSLNRVPVSAIYVVAQLLLARSSFVEGRQSRNLEILGQISGHHRGTHYASISDNYKNNSELPRFTEEIQNVTVSEGRNAVLACIVDNLRNFQVAWVRIDTQTILSIHHKVITQNPRISLTYNDHRTWYLHIKEVQEDDRGWYMCQVNTDPMRSRQGYLQVVVPPSIKTNETSSDMVVREGANVTLTCKAKGYPEPYIAWSREDGKDINYNGKNVDVVGGEVFHIVKVSRLHMGVYFCVAANGVVPRVSQRIDLRVQFPPMLTIPNQLEAAYVGDDVTLECRTEAYPASINYWTTHRGEMIVSGNYRFVTGDKYEAVQTENGYTRTMKLKIRHVEPKDFGTYKCVAQNSLAGTDGDIKLDVLPATSTTSTTPPPYHVTSSMKKNGSNGNKKLRQRPIDYEVEEWRDPDYDRNYESPSMRPPGEPPVDALSLAVSHRAQLVLHLLVSLLSLLLPAFRR
;
A
#
# COMPACT_ATOMS: atom_id res chain seq x y z
N MET A 1 -32.56 26.85 -0.12
CA MET A 1 -32.05 25.57 0.43
C MET A 1 -32.99 25.14 1.55
N SER A 2 -33.89 24.21 1.25
CA SER A 2 -34.93 23.75 2.20
C SER A 2 -34.36 22.54 2.96
N LEU A 3 -34.22 22.70 4.27
CA LEU A 3 -33.93 21.62 5.21
C LEU A 3 -35.17 20.71 5.32
N ASN A 4 -35.11 19.51 4.79
CA ASN A 4 -36.13 18.46 5.00
C ASN A 4 -36.10 18.08 6.47
N ARG A 5 -37.14 18.47 7.18
CA ARG A 5 -37.44 18.03 8.57
C ARG A 5 -37.89 16.56 8.54
N VAL A 6 -37.07 15.68 9.09
CA VAL A 6 -37.48 14.29 9.36
C VAL A 6 -38.57 14.33 10.43
N PRO A 7 -39.74 13.72 10.20
CA PRO A 7 -40.85 13.76 11.17
C PRO A 7 -40.47 12.99 12.45
N VAL A 8 -40.73 13.61 13.58
CA VAL A 8 -40.42 13.09 14.94
C VAL A 8 -41.03 11.69 15.19
N SER A 9 -42.08 11.32 14.45
CA SER A 9 -42.69 10.00 14.47
C SER A 9 -41.77 8.86 13.98
N ALA A 10 -40.82 9.15 13.07
CA ALA A 10 -39.88 8.14 12.57
C ALA A 10 -38.82 7.77 13.62
N ILE A 11 -38.44 8.71 14.47
CA ILE A 11 -37.43 8.48 15.53
C ILE A 11 -38.07 7.63 16.66
N TYR A 12 -39.38 7.81 16.93
CA TYR A 12 -40.08 7.05 17.96
C TYR A 12 -40.28 5.58 17.58
N VAL A 13 -40.49 5.29 16.30
CA VAL A 13 -40.64 3.92 15.79
C VAL A 13 -39.33 3.16 15.83
N VAL A 14 -38.20 3.82 15.51
CA VAL A 14 -36.86 3.19 15.57
C VAL A 14 -36.44 2.92 17.02
N ALA A 15 -36.75 3.82 17.96
CA ALA A 15 -36.48 3.62 19.39
C ALA A 15 -37.31 2.47 19.97
N GLN A 16 -38.57 2.34 19.58
CA GLN A 16 -39.46 1.23 20.01
C GLN A 16 -39.00 -0.12 19.42
N LEU A 17 -38.49 -0.15 18.19
CA LEU A 17 -37.96 -1.36 17.57
C LEU A 17 -36.64 -1.83 18.21
N LEU A 18 -35.82 -0.91 18.70
CA LEU A 18 -34.59 -1.24 19.42
C LEU A 18 -34.85 -1.76 20.84
N LEU A 19 -35.86 -1.20 21.52
CA LEU A 19 -36.29 -1.68 22.84
C LEU A 19 -37.02 -3.02 22.77
N ALA A 20 -37.77 -3.28 21.70
CA ALA A 20 -38.43 -4.57 21.48
C ALA A 20 -37.41 -5.70 21.15
N ARG A 21 -36.26 -5.37 20.55
CA ARG A 21 -35.22 -6.36 20.31
C ARG A 21 -34.44 -6.75 21.56
N SER A 22 -34.17 -5.81 22.48
CA SER A 22 -33.54 -6.14 23.77
C SER A 22 -34.44 -7.00 24.67
N SER A 23 -35.71 -6.75 24.71
CA SER A 23 -36.68 -7.56 25.48
C SER A 23 -36.92 -8.95 24.85
N PHE A 24 -36.70 -9.12 23.55
CA PHE A 24 -36.87 -10.41 22.87
C PHE A 24 -35.67 -11.36 23.12
N VAL A 25 -34.50 -10.82 23.39
CA VAL A 25 -33.31 -11.62 23.70
C VAL A 25 -33.33 -12.12 25.14
N GLU A 26 -33.79 -11.30 26.09
CA GLU A 26 -33.94 -11.72 27.51
C GLU A 26 -35.13 -12.66 27.73
N GLY A 27 -36.23 -12.50 26.99
CA GLY A 27 -37.40 -13.36 27.10
C GLY A 27 -37.21 -14.79 26.55
N ARG A 28 -36.11 -15.05 25.80
CA ARG A 28 -35.85 -16.39 25.24
C ARG A 28 -35.01 -17.25 26.18
N GLN A 29 -34.24 -16.64 27.10
CA GLN A 29 -33.48 -17.37 28.13
C GLN A 29 -34.37 -17.78 29.32
N SER A 30 -35.40 -17.03 29.67
CA SER A 30 -36.32 -17.34 30.78
C SER A 30 -37.33 -18.46 30.48
N ARG A 31 -37.74 -18.65 29.20
CA ARG A 31 -38.77 -19.65 28.85
C ARG A 31 -38.24 -21.07 28.70
N ASN A 32 -36.94 -21.29 28.60
CA ASN A 32 -36.35 -22.63 28.54
C ASN A 32 -36.12 -23.24 29.93
N LEU A 33 -36.30 -22.51 30.99
CA LEU A 33 -36.18 -23.02 32.38
C LEU A 33 -37.56 -23.38 33.00
N GLU A 34 -38.67 -22.92 32.46
CA GLU A 34 -40.01 -23.21 33.02
C GLU A 34 -40.71 -24.44 32.43
N ILE A 35 -40.22 -25.02 31.30
CA ILE A 35 -40.82 -26.22 30.69
C ILE A 35 -40.36 -27.53 31.35
N LEU A 36 -39.37 -27.47 32.22
CA LEU A 36 -38.87 -28.66 32.98
C LEU A 36 -39.47 -28.84 34.35
N GLY A 37 -40.43 -27.98 34.77
CA GLY A 37 -41.01 -27.94 36.11
C GLY A 37 -42.41 -28.52 36.26
N GLN A 38 -43.12 -28.92 35.21
CA GLN A 38 -44.54 -29.36 35.34
C GLN A 38 -44.81 -30.72 34.73
N ILE A 39 -44.13 -31.78 35.18
CA ILE A 39 -44.63 -33.14 35.11
C ILE A 39 -44.30 -33.81 36.46
N SER A 40 -45.07 -33.49 37.49
CA SER A 40 -45.12 -34.33 38.72
C SER A 40 -46.47 -34.10 39.38
N GLY A 41 -47.36 -35.00 39.14
CA GLY A 41 -48.64 -35.05 39.81
C GLY A 41 -49.33 -36.39 39.64
N HIS A 42 -49.36 -37.18 40.72
CA HIS A 42 -50.18 -38.34 41.02
C HIS A 42 -49.71 -39.72 40.49
N HIS A 43 -49.03 -40.48 41.36
CA HIS A 43 -49.55 -41.81 41.73
C HIS A 43 -49.06 -42.23 43.12
N ARG A 44 -49.94 -42.89 43.85
CA ARG A 44 -49.90 -43.41 45.16
C ARG A 44 -48.68 -44.32 45.49
N GLY A 45 -48.27 -44.22 46.74
CA GLY A 45 -47.17 -44.90 47.37
C GLY A 45 -47.10 -46.41 47.26
N THR A 46 -45.93 -46.86 47.14
CA THR A 46 -45.40 -48.10 47.69
C THR A 46 -43.89 -47.92 47.95
N HIS A 47 -43.47 -48.29 49.13
CA HIS A 47 -42.14 -48.47 49.65
C HIS A 47 -40.94 -47.95 48.82
N TYR A 48 -40.44 -46.79 49.17
CA TYR A 48 -39.10 -46.37 48.79
C TYR A 48 -38.13 -46.84 49.89
N ALA A 49 -37.52 -48.01 49.63
CA ALA A 49 -36.25 -48.36 50.24
C ALA A 49 -35.25 -47.31 49.84
N SER A 50 -34.51 -46.78 50.81
CA SER A 50 -33.48 -45.76 50.69
C SER A 50 -32.46 -46.07 49.58
N ILE A 51 -32.58 -45.29 48.47
CA ILE A 51 -31.51 -45.18 47.50
C ILE A 51 -30.60 -44.02 47.95
N SER A 52 -29.86 -44.22 49.03
CA SER A 52 -28.84 -43.26 49.50
C SER A 52 -27.40 -43.74 49.29
N ASP A 53 -27.16 -44.82 48.54
CA ASP A 53 -25.83 -45.43 48.46
C ASP A 53 -25.15 -45.41 47.06
N ASN A 54 -25.54 -44.54 46.16
CA ASN A 54 -24.89 -44.48 44.84
C ASN A 54 -24.05 -43.23 44.56
N TYR A 55 -23.63 -42.45 45.58
CA TYR A 55 -22.73 -41.33 45.39
C TYR A 55 -21.24 -41.65 45.63
N LYS A 56 -20.87 -42.91 45.65
CA LYS A 56 -19.49 -43.33 46.00
C LYS A 56 -18.57 -43.71 44.85
N ASN A 57 -18.78 -43.29 43.61
CA ASN A 57 -17.74 -43.50 42.57
C ASN A 57 -17.72 -42.44 41.46
N ASN A 58 -17.54 -41.16 41.81
CA ASN A 58 -17.28 -40.11 40.84
C ASN A 58 -15.90 -40.30 40.14
N SER A 59 -15.05 -41.20 40.61
CA SER A 59 -13.78 -41.62 39.97
C SER A 59 -13.94 -42.58 38.79
N GLU A 60 -15.15 -43.12 38.57
CA GLU A 60 -15.41 -44.14 37.56
C GLU A 60 -16.06 -43.56 36.27
N LEU A 61 -16.58 -42.34 36.32
CA LEU A 61 -17.22 -41.72 35.17
C LEU A 61 -16.19 -41.16 34.19
N PRO A 62 -16.49 -41.16 32.87
CA PRO A 62 -15.66 -40.52 31.86
C PRO A 62 -15.38 -39.06 32.18
N ARG A 63 -14.16 -38.60 31.99
CA ARG A 63 -13.77 -37.20 32.13
C ARG A 63 -12.91 -36.75 31.01
N PHE A 64 -13.11 -35.51 30.57
CA PHE A 64 -12.20 -34.86 29.66
C PHE A 64 -10.95 -34.44 30.40
N THR A 65 -9.77 -34.79 29.89
CA THR A 65 -8.47 -34.41 30.46
C THR A 65 -8.02 -33.03 30.01
N GLU A 66 -8.38 -32.64 28.80
CA GLU A 66 -7.99 -31.38 28.18
C GLU A 66 -9.18 -30.72 27.48
N GLU A 67 -9.09 -29.41 27.28
CA GLU A 67 -10.00 -28.68 26.44
C GLU A 67 -9.64 -28.94 24.96
N ILE A 68 -10.64 -28.94 24.06
CA ILE A 68 -10.38 -29.03 22.64
C ILE A 68 -9.73 -27.73 22.19
N GLN A 69 -8.52 -27.82 21.66
CA GLN A 69 -7.81 -26.65 21.17
C GLN A 69 -8.50 -26.02 19.96
N ASN A 70 -8.57 -24.69 19.93
CA ASN A 70 -8.99 -23.97 18.74
C ASN A 70 -7.95 -24.17 17.62
N VAL A 71 -8.43 -24.49 16.42
CA VAL A 71 -7.57 -24.78 15.25
C VAL A 71 -7.78 -23.70 14.20
N THR A 72 -6.68 -23.07 13.76
CA THR A 72 -6.71 -22.13 12.63
C THR A 72 -6.06 -22.80 11.42
N VAL A 73 -6.77 -22.85 10.31
CA VAL A 73 -6.30 -23.51 9.08
C VAL A 73 -6.74 -22.71 7.85
N SER A 74 -5.87 -22.69 6.82
CA SER A 74 -6.22 -22.06 5.55
C SER A 74 -7.16 -22.96 4.74
N GLU A 75 -8.07 -22.33 4.00
CA GLU A 75 -8.96 -23.02 3.06
C GLU A 75 -8.19 -23.98 2.16
N GLY A 76 -8.76 -25.16 1.88
CA GLY A 76 -8.14 -26.24 1.11
C GLY A 76 -7.13 -27.09 1.86
N ARG A 77 -6.78 -26.75 3.11
CA ARG A 77 -5.91 -27.58 3.98
C ARG A 77 -6.74 -28.54 4.81
N ASN A 78 -6.06 -29.45 5.52
CA ASN A 78 -6.72 -30.40 6.41
C ASN A 78 -6.70 -29.89 7.85
N ALA A 79 -7.81 -30.01 8.55
CA ALA A 79 -7.94 -29.74 9.98
C ALA A 79 -8.08 -31.03 10.77
N VAL A 80 -7.58 -31.00 12.02
CA VAL A 80 -7.71 -32.10 12.99
C VAL A 80 -8.10 -31.50 14.33
N LEU A 81 -9.19 -31.96 14.91
CA LEU A 81 -9.63 -31.63 16.26
C LEU A 81 -9.46 -32.88 17.12
N ALA A 82 -8.85 -32.73 18.30
CA ALA A 82 -8.60 -33.82 19.22
C ALA A 82 -9.49 -33.73 20.46
N CYS A 83 -10.12 -34.83 20.82
CA CYS A 83 -10.91 -34.96 22.03
C CYS A 83 -10.31 -36.07 22.88
N ILE A 84 -9.90 -35.75 24.12
CA ILE A 84 -9.22 -36.69 25.02
C ILE A 84 -10.12 -36.98 26.24
N VAL A 85 -10.51 -38.27 26.38
CA VAL A 85 -11.44 -38.73 27.39
C VAL A 85 -10.84 -39.90 28.18
N ASP A 86 -10.65 -39.73 29.46
CA ASP A 86 -10.26 -40.82 30.35
C ASP A 86 -11.47 -41.58 30.85
N ASN A 87 -11.27 -42.85 31.17
CA ASN A 87 -12.28 -43.75 31.74
C ASN A 87 -13.54 -43.92 30.88
N LEU A 88 -13.40 -43.95 29.56
CA LEU A 88 -14.53 -44.04 28.66
C LEU A 88 -15.35 -45.32 28.84
N ARG A 89 -14.72 -46.49 29.10
CA ARG A 89 -15.38 -47.78 29.34
C ARG A 89 -16.50 -48.09 28.31
N ASN A 90 -17.73 -48.25 28.74
CA ASN A 90 -18.90 -48.57 27.90
C ASN A 90 -19.64 -47.35 27.36
N PHE A 91 -19.17 -46.12 27.68
CA PHE A 91 -19.74 -44.91 27.17
C PHE A 91 -19.25 -44.64 25.75
N GLN A 92 -20.03 -43.81 25.01
CA GLN A 92 -19.75 -43.48 23.62
C GLN A 92 -19.40 -42.01 23.46
N VAL A 93 -18.42 -41.73 22.60
CA VAL A 93 -18.03 -40.39 22.17
C VAL A 93 -18.79 -40.04 20.92
N ALA A 94 -19.33 -38.83 20.82
CA ALA A 94 -19.90 -38.28 19.59
C ALA A 94 -19.26 -36.95 19.25
N TRP A 95 -19.01 -36.71 17.96
CA TRP A 95 -18.65 -35.42 17.44
C TRP A 95 -19.89 -34.73 16.82
N VAL A 96 -20.15 -33.50 17.20
CA VAL A 96 -21.29 -32.70 16.79
C VAL A 96 -20.81 -31.34 16.32
N ARG A 97 -21.29 -30.89 15.16
CA ARG A 97 -21.14 -29.51 14.70
C ARG A 97 -22.26 -28.69 15.35
N ILE A 98 -21.89 -27.73 16.20
CA ILE A 98 -22.86 -26.99 17.03
C ILE A 98 -23.74 -26.07 16.17
N ASP A 99 -23.13 -25.34 15.24
CA ASP A 99 -23.81 -24.31 14.43
C ASP A 99 -24.98 -24.90 13.62
N THR A 100 -24.82 -26.13 13.12
CA THR A 100 -25.85 -26.83 12.33
C THR A 100 -26.55 -27.92 13.11
N GLN A 101 -26.17 -28.17 14.36
CA GLN A 101 -26.67 -29.26 15.22
C GLN A 101 -26.55 -30.66 14.54
N THR A 102 -25.49 -30.84 13.74
CA THR A 102 -25.28 -32.06 12.94
C THR A 102 -24.37 -33.00 13.69
N ILE A 103 -24.81 -34.24 13.86
CA ILE A 103 -23.97 -35.33 14.37
C ILE A 103 -23.04 -35.79 13.25
N LEU A 104 -21.72 -35.66 13.49
CA LEU A 104 -20.70 -36.03 12.53
C LEU A 104 -20.28 -37.50 12.70
N SER A 105 -20.13 -37.96 13.95
CA SER A 105 -19.79 -39.33 14.27
C SER A 105 -20.39 -39.76 15.61
N ILE A 106 -20.60 -41.06 15.76
CA ILE A 106 -20.93 -41.73 17.02
C ILE A 106 -19.94 -42.84 17.22
N HIS A 107 -19.20 -42.81 18.28
CA HIS A 107 -18.14 -43.75 18.65
C HIS A 107 -17.20 -43.97 17.43
N HIS A 108 -17.09 -45.18 16.91
CA HIS A 108 -16.25 -45.52 15.73
C HIS A 108 -16.88 -45.24 14.37
N LYS A 109 -18.17 -44.84 14.34
CA LYS A 109 -18.93 -44.71 13.10
C LYS A 109 -19.10 -43.25 12.72
N VAL A 110 -18.65 -42.91 11.50
CA VAL A 110 -18.98 -41.60 10.86
C VAL A 110 -20.44 -41.67 10.40
N ILE A 111 -21.27 -40.73 10.80
CA ILE A 111 -22.72 -40.65 10.53
C ILE A 111 -23.00 -39.70 9.36
N THR A 112 -22.23 -38.59 9.28
CA THR A 112 -22.41 -37.61 8.21
C THR A 112 -22.10 -38.20 6.82
N GLN A 113 -22.83 -37.78 5.80
CA GLN A 113 -22.55 -38.12 4.42
C GLN A 113 -21.41 -37.29 3.78
N ASN A 114 -20.87 -36.32 4.49
CA ASN A 114 -19.76 -35.51 3.97
C ASN A 114 -18.47 -36.33 3.89
N PRO A 115 -17.97 -36.62 2.66
CA PRO A 115 -16.81 -37.50 2.45
C PRO A 115 -15.49 -36.88 2.97
N ARG A 116 -15.48 -35.57 3.23
CA ARG A 116 -14.31 -34.85 3.82
C ARG A 116 -14.13 -35.12 5.29
N ILE A 117 -15.16 -35.66 5.97
CA ILE A 117 -15.12 -35.96 7.40
C ILE A 117 -14.65 -37.40 7.60
N SER A 118 -13.66 -37.57 8.45
CA SER A 118 -13.20 -38.90 8.88
C SER A 118 -12.80 -38.87 10.35
N LEU A 119 -12.76 -40.04 10.97
CA LEU A 119 -12.46 -40.23 12.36
C LEU A 119 -11.28 -41.21 12.50
N THR A 120 -10.33 -40.86 13.40
CA THR A 120 -9.34 -41.79 13.92
C THR A 120 -9.34 -41.75 15.44
N TYR A 121 -8.89 -42.82 16.08
CA TYR A 121 -8.83 -42.90 17.54
C TYR A 121 -7.58 -43.67 17.97
N ASN A 122 -7.08 -43.31 19.14
CA ASN A 122 -5.93 -43.97 19.74
C ASN A 122 -6.29 -44.45 21.14
N ASP A 123 -6.06 -45.76 21.43
CA ASP A 123 -6.20 -46.41 22.74
C ASP A 123 -7.52 -46.12 23.47
N HIS A 124 -8.63 -45.97 22.72
CA HIS A 124 -9.96 -45.60 23.24
C HIS A 124 -9.97 -44.34 24.15
N ARG A 125 -8.89 -43.54 24.08
CA ARG A 125 -8.71 -42.35 24.89
C ARG A 125 -8.82 -41.07 24.06
N THR A 126 -8.15 -41.02 22.89
CA THR A 126 -8.10 -39.82 22.03
C THR A 126 -8.89 -40.05 20.75
N TRP A 127 -9.80 -39.14 20.47
CA TRP A 127 -10.70 -39.17 19.31
C TRP A 127 -10.40 -37.99 18.41
N TYR A 128 -9.86 -38.26 17.21
CA TYR A 128 -9.48 -37.23 16.26
C TYR A 128 -10.54 -37.11 15.19
N LEU A 129 -11.16 -35.92 15.09
CA LEU A 129 -12.01 -35.53 13.98
C LEU A 129 -11.15 -34.89 12.90
N HIS A 130 -11.11 -35.50 11.71
CA HIS A 130 -10.41 -35.00 10.55
C HIS A 130 -11.40 -34.36 9.59
N ILE A 131 -11.07 -33.15 9.13
CA ILE A 131 -11.80 -32.43 8.09
C ILE A 131 -10.81 -32.17 6.96
N LYS A 132 -10.97 -32.85 5.82
CA LYS A 132 -10.12 -32.72 4.65
C LYS A 132 -10.57 -31.56 3.80
N GLU A 133 -9.59 -30.89 3.12
CA GLU A 133 -9.88 -29.80 2.17
C GLU A 133 -10.91 -28.82 2.74
N VAL A 134 -10.58 -28.25 3.88
CA VAL A 134 -11.46 -27.36 4.65
C VAL A 134 -11.97 -26.23 3.77
N GLN A 135 -13.26 -25.98 3.81
CA GLN A 135 -13.94 -24.89 3.13
C GLN A 135 -14.33 -23.79 4.12
N GLU A 136 -14.58 -22.59 3.63
CA GLU A 136 -14.97 -21.47 4.47
C GLU A 136 -16.20 -21.79 5.33
N ASP A 137 -17.16 -22.54 4.78
CA ASP A 137 -18.39 -22.99 5.46
C ASP A 137 -18.11 -23.97 6.61
N ASP A 138 -16.93 -24.59 6.69
CA ASP A 138 -16.58 -25.48 7.80
C ASP A 138 -16.18 -24.70 9.07
N ARG A 139 -16.01 -23.37 9.00
CA ARG A 139 -15.75 -22.51 10.17
C ARG A 139 -16.87 -22.65 11.16
N GLY A 140 -16.53 -22.82 12.44
CA GLY A 140 -17.54 -22.91 13.47
C GLY A 140 -17.12 -23.74 14.68
N TRP A 141 -18.09 -24.01 15.55
CA TRP A 141 -17.90 -24.74 16.78
C TRP A 141 -18.14 -26.24 16.59
N TYR A 142 -17.21 -27.05 17.06
CA TYR A 142 -17.28 -28.50 17.09
C TYR A 142 -17.25 -29.00 18.54
N MET A 143 -18.15 -29.88 18.88
CA MET A 143 -18.31 -30.41 20.23
C MET A 143 -18.03 -31.92 20.23
N CYS A 144 -17.20 -32.32 21.16
CA CYS A 144 -17.04 -33.71 21.55
C CYS A 144 -17.90 -33.96 22.79
N GLN A 145 -18.73 -34.97 22.74
CA GLN A 145 -19.75 -35.25 23.72
C GLN A 145 -19.69 -36.72 24.13
N VAL A 146 -19.87 -37.00 25.44
CA VAL A 146 -19.97 -38.34 26.00
C VAL A 146 -21.37 -38.53 26.58
N ASN A 147 -22.00 -39.70 26.32
CA ASN A 147 -23.35 -40.03 26.70
C ASN A 147 -23.49 -40.44 28.18
N THR A 148 -22.87 -39.70 29.07
CA THR A 148 -23.07 -39.83 30.53
C THR A 148 -24.38 -39.20 30.97
N ASP A 149 -24.85 -39.53 32.18
CA ASP A 149 -25.97 -38.83 32.81
C ASP A 149 -25.45 -38.16 34.11
N PRO A 150 -25.39 -36.79 34.16
CA PRO A 150 -25.69 -35.86 33.11
C PRO A 150 -24.62 -35.92 32.00
N MET A 151 -25.03 -35.54 30.76
CA MET A 151 -24.18 -35.53 29.57
C MET A 151 -22.99 -34.59 29.76
N ARG A 152 -21.78 -35.04 29.36
CA ARG A 152 -20.55 -34.24 29.42
C ARG A 152 -20.07 -33.91 28.04
N SER A 153 -19.57 -32.66 27.83
CA SER A 153 -19.05 -32.22 26.53
C SER A 153 -17.90 -31.22 26.68
N ARG A 154 -17.09 -31.10 25.60
CA ARG A 154 -16.10 -30.06 25.36
C ARG A 154 -16.26 -29.56 23.94
N GLN A 155 -15.90 -28.30 23.73
CA GLN A 155 -16.01 -27.69 22.41
C GLN A 155 -14.71 -27.00 22.03
N GLY A 156 -14.42 -26.98 20.72
CA GLY A 156 -13.32 -26.27 20.10
C GLY A 156 -13.79 -25.56 18.85
N TYR A 157 -13.14 -24.46 18.52
CA TYR A 157 -13.46 -23.65 17.37
C TYR A 157 -12.51 -23.94 16.20
N LEU A 158 -13.06 -24.21 15.04
CA LEU A 158 -12.33 -24.28 13.77
C LEU A 158 -12.39 -22.92 13.09
N GLN A 159 -11.26 -22.21 13.10
CA GLN A 159 -11.07 -20.97 12.37
C GLN A 159 -10.57 -21.29 10.97
N VAL A 160 -11.37 -21.01 9.94
CA VAL A 160 -10.95 -21.12 8.54
C VAL A 160 -10.54 -19.76 8.05
N VAL A 161 -9.30 -19.63 7.58
CA VAL A 161 -8.79 -18.41 6.99
C VAL A 161 -8.66 -18.57 5.48
N VAL A 162 -9.00 -17.50 4.74
CA VAL A 162 -8.99 -17.48 3.28
C VAL A 162 -7.94 -16.46 2.83
N PRO A 163 -6.93 -16.87 2.03
CA PRO A 163 -5.97 -15.95 1.48
C PRO A 163 -6.62 -14.82 0.67
N PRO A 164 -6.00 -13.64 0.57
CA PRO A 164 -6.54 -12.55 -0.23
C PRO A 164 -6.57 -12.91 -1.71
N SER A 165 -7.61 -12.45 -2.41
CA SER A 165 -7.78 -12.59 -3.87
C SER A 165 -8.37 -11.29 -4.41
N ILE A 166 -7.70 -10.65 -5.38
CA ILE A 166 -8.15 -9.39 -5.97
C ILE A 166 -9.30 -9.67 -6.94
N LYS A 167 -10.37 -8.87 -6.83
CA LYS A 167 -11.52 -8.89 -7.74
C LYS A 167 -11.22 -8.04 -8.96
N THR A 168 -10.74 -8.65 -10.03
CA THR A 168 -10.29 -7.95 -11.24
C THR A 168 -11.37 -7.14 -11.93
N ASN A 169 -12.63 -7.57 -11.84
CA ASN A 169 -13.78 -6.85 -12.38
C ASN A 169 -14.18 -5.58 -11.61
N GLU A 170 -13.76 -5.46 -10.35
CA GLU A 170 -14.00 -4.31 -9.47
C GLU A 170 -12.71 -3.51 -9.21
N THR A 171 -11.60 -3.87 -9.87
CA THR A 171 -10.29 -3.24 -9.73
C THR A 171 -9.95 -2.50 -11.02
N SER A 172 -9.36 -1.30 -10.89
CA SER A 172 -8.91 -0.51 -12.03
C SER A 172 -7.86 -1.25 -12.86
N SER A 173 -7.96 -1.12 -14.17
CA SER A 173 -6.95 -1.55 -15.14
C SER A 173 -6.02 -0.40 -15.52
N ASP A 174 -5.06 -0.68 -16.40
CA ASP A 174 -4.20 0.35 -17.01
C ASP A 174 -5.04 1.46 -17.62
N MET A 175 -4.60 2.70 -17.42
CA MET A 175 -5.37 3.86 -17.89
C MET A 175 -4.49 4.96 -18.46
N VAL A 176 -5.08 5.69 -19.39
CA VAL A 176 -4.47 6.86 -20.02
C VAL A 176 -5.39 8.06 -19.78
N VAL A 177 -4.85 9.10 -19.16
CA VAL A 177 -5.62 10.29 -18.78
C VAL A 177 -4.91 11.57 -19.24
N ARG A 178 -5.63 12.68 -19.37
CA ARG A 178 -5.03 13.98 -19.68
C ARG A 178 -4.50 14.64 -18.40
N GLU A 179 -3.39 15.35 -18.51
CA GLU A 179 -2.84 16.17 -17.41
C GLU A 179 -3.90 17.18 -16.91
N GLY A 180 -4.01 17.34 -15.61
CA GLY A 180 -5.03 18.18 -14.95
C GLY A 180 -6.36 17.48 -14.68
N ALA A 181 -6.60 16.28 -15.20
CA ALA A 181 -7.79 15.50 -14.88
C ALA A 181 -7.76 14.96 -13.44
N ASN A 182 -8.91 14.58 -12.91
CA ASN A 182 -8.99 13.82 -11.66
C ASN A 182 -9.00 12.33 -11.97
N VAL A 183 -8.23 11.57 -11.23
CA VAL A 183 -8.08 10.11 -11.38
C VAL A 183 -8.49 9.42 -10.09
N THR A 184 -9.22 8.32 -10.22
CA THR A 184 -9.56 7.44 -9.12
C THR A 184 -9.12 6.04 -9.48
N LEU A 185 -8.19 5.50 -8.71
CA LEU A 185 -7.81 4.09 -8.76
C LEU A 185 -8.59 3.34 -7.70
N THR A 186 -9.22 2.24 -8.09
CA THR A 186 -9.98 1.37 -7.19
C THR A 186 -9.36 -0.02 -7.18
N CYS A 187 -9.32 -0.64 -6.03
CA CYS A 187 -8.88 -2.01 -5.88
C CYS A 187 -9.71 -2.71 -4.81
N LYS A 188 -10.28 -3.85 -5.16
CA LYS A 188 -11.07 -4.65 -4.25
C LYS A 188 -10.55 -6.06 -4.16
N ALA A 189 -10.55 -6.59 -2.95
CA ALA A 189 -10.16 -7.95 -2.68
C ALA A 189 -11.20 -8.67 -1.84
N LYS A 190 -11.15 -9.99 -1.85
CA LYS A 190 -11.89 -10.88 -0.95
C LYS A 190 -10.90 -11.76 -0.21
N GLY A 191 -11.28 -12.23 0.97
CA GLY A 191 -10.49 -13.10 1.83
C GLY A 191 -11.04 -13.06 3.25
N TYR A 192 -10.53 -13.92 4.11
CA TYR A 192 -10.91 -13.91 5.51
C TYR A 192 -9.69 -14.17 6.40
N PRO A 193 -9.39 -13.28 7.36
CA PRO A 193 -10.03 -11.99 7.63
C PRO A 193 -10.07 -11.06 6.41
N GLU A 194 -10.88 -9.99 6.47
CA GLU A 194 -11.00 -9.02 5.38
C GLU A 194 -9.65 -8.42 5.02
N PRO A 195 -9.25 -8.45 3.71
CA PRO A 195 -7.95 -7.95 3.32
C PRO A 195 -7.82 -6.43 3.44
N TYR A 196 -6.69 -5.98 3.95
CA TYR A 196 -6.28 -4.58 3.88
C TYR A 196 -5.67 -4.30 2.51
N ILE A 197 -6.07 -3.18 1.89
CA ILE A 197 -5.56 -2.71 0.60
C ILE A 197 -4.56 -1.58 0.82
N ALA A 198 -3.44 -1.66 0.11
CA ALA A 198 -2.39 -0.66 0.11
C ALA A 198 -1.90 -0.39 -1.31
N TRP A 199 -1.57 0.88 -1.60
CA TRP A 199 -1.05 1.34 -2.86
C TRP A 199 0.40 1.77 -2.71
N SER A 200 1.26 1.32 -3.61
CA SER A 200 2.66 1.72 -3.71
C SER A 200 3.07 1.88 -5.17
N ARG A 201 4.17 2.58 -5.43
CA ARG A 201 4.73 2.72 -6.78
C ARG A 201 5.77 1.63 -7.06
N GLU A 202 5.81 1.14 -8.33
CA GLU A 202 6.80 0.15 -8.77
C GLU A 202 8.23 0.70 -8.74
N ASP A 203 8.39 1.99 -9.02
CA ASP A 203 9.70 2.66 -9.05
C ASP A 203 10.24 3.04 -7.66
N GLY A 204 9.51 2.69 -6.58
CA GLY A 204 9.89 2.97 -5.20
C GLY A 204 9.86 4.44 -4.79
N LYS A 205 9.36 5.32 -5.66
CA LYS A 205 9.21 6.74 -5.32
C LYS A 205 7.99 6.97 -4.46
N ASP A 206 8.04 8.02 -3.68
CA ASP A 206 6.91 8.48 -2.88
C ASP A 206 5.71 8.86 -3.75
N ILE A 207 4.54 8.65 -3.19
CA ILE A 207 3.25 9.11 -3.72
C ILE A 207 2.93 10.45 -3.08
N ASN A 208 2.71 11.50 -3.89
CA ASN A 208 2.16 12.74 -3.34
C ASN A 208 0.66 12.57 -3.09
N TYR A 209 0.29 12.42 -1.83
CA TYR A 209 -1.08 12.22 -1.39
C TYR A 209 -1.50 13.30 -0.38
N ASN A 210 -2.54 14.07 -0.73
CA ASN A 210 -3.02 15.18 0.09
C ASN A 210 -1.92 16.19 0.50
N GLY A 211 -0.97 16.46 -0.43
CA GLY A 211 0.13 17.39 -0.20
C GLY A 211 1.27 16.86 0.67
N LYS A 212 1.30 15.57 0.94
CA LYS A 212 2.38 14.87 1.64
C LYS A 212 2.97 13.78 0.75
N ASN A 213 4.27 13.60 0.83
CA ASN A 213 4.94 12.47 0.19
C ASN A 213 4.88 11.28 1.15
N VAL A 214 4.32 10.18 0.66
CA VAL A 214 4.17 8.92 1.40
C VAL A 214 4.58 7.75 0.49
N ASP A 215 5.20 6.75 1.06
CA ASP A 215 5.61 5.53 0.36
C ASP A 215 4.42 4.61 0.05
N VAL A 216 3.38 4.64 0.91
CA VAL A 216 2.21 3.79 0.82
C VAL A 216 0.93 4.58 1.14
N VAL A 217 -0.10 4.40 0.32
CA VAL A 217 -1.46 4.90 0.56
C VAL A 217 -2.38 3.73 0.89
N GLY A 218 -3.07 3.79 2.05
CA GLY A 218 -4.02 2.75 2.47
C GLY A 218 -5.44 3.00 1.97
N GLY A 219 -6.17 1.91 1.69
CA GLY A 219 -7.59 1.93 1.35
C GLY A 219 -7.90 1.40 -0.05
N GLU A 220 -9.15 1.01 -0.27
CA GLU A 220 -9.63 0.47 -1.55
C GLU A 220 -9.62 1.49 -2.68
N VAL A 221 -9.66 2.77 -2.35
CA VAL A 221 -9.80 3.87 -3.32
C VAL A 221 -8.67 4.87 -3.11
N PHE A 222 -7.95 5.13 -4.19
CA PHE A 222 -6.89 6.11 -4.23
C PHE A 222 -7.25 7.23 -5.23
N HIS A 223 -7.43 8.45 -4.70
CA HIS A 223 -7.79 9.62 -5.50
C HIS A 223 -6.57 10.51 -5.78
N ILE A 224 -6.37 10.87 -7.04
CA ILE A 224 -5.37 11.85 -7.48
C ILE A 224 -6.12 13.04 -8.09
N VAL A 225 -6.08 14.18 -7.41
CA VAL A 225 -6.71 15.41 -7.87
C VAL A 225 -5.71 16.18 -8.74
N LYS A 226 -6.15 16.61 -9.94
CA LYS A 226 -5.32 17.32 -10.93
C LYS A 226 -4.04 16.54 -11.23
N VAL A 227 -4.18 15.34 -11.79
CA VAL A 227 -3.05 14.49 -12.15
C VAL A 227 -2.04 15.26 -13.01
N SER A 228 -0.76 15.13 -12.70
CA SER A 228 0.35 15.71 -13.46
C SER A 228 1.23 14.61 -14.03
N ARG A 229 2.15 14.97 -14.94
CA ARG A 229 3.17 14.05 -15.49
C ARG A 229 4.01 13.37 -14.41
N LEU A 230 4.18 13.98 -13.23
CA LEU A 230 4.91 13.40 -12.11
C LEU A 230 4.20 12.20 -11.46
N HIS A 231 2.88 12.10 -11.64
CA HIS A 231 2.10 10.96 -11.19
C HIS A 231 2.13 9.79 -12.19
N MET A 232 2.69 9.99 -13.39
CA MET A 232 2.86 8.91 -14.36
C MET A 232 3.73 7.80 -13.77
N GLY A 233 3.32 6.55 -13.99
CA GLY A 233 4.06 5.39 -13.56
C GLY A 233 3.15 4.23 -13.21
N VAL A 234 3.77 3.18 -12.73
CA VAL A 234 3.09 1.94 -12.36
C VAL A 234 2.82 1.93 -10.87
N TYR A 235 1.57 1.65 -10.54
CA TYR A 235 1.09 1.48 -9.17
C TYR A 235 0.77 0.02 -8.92
N PHE A 236 1.15 -0.47 -7.75
CA PHE A 236 0.70 -1.75 -7.23
C PHE A 236 -0.44 -1.53 -6.23
N CYS A 237 -1.55 -2.19 -6.47
CA CYS A 237 -2.53 -2.47 -5.44
C CYS A 237 -2.13 -3.77 -4.76
N VAL A 238 -1.85 -3.75 -3.48
CA VAL A 238 -1.47 -4.92 -2.67
C VAL A 238 -2.58 -5.23 -1.68
N ALA A 239 -3.06 -6.48 -1.70
CA ALA A 239 -4.04 -6.98 -0.73
C ALA A 239 -3.38 -7.98 0.22
N ALA A 240 -3.55 -7.78 1.52
CA ALA A 240 -3.02 -8.63 2.58
C ALA A 240 -3.98 -8.74 3.76
N ASN A 241 -4.10 -9.93 4.35
CA ASN A 241 -4.91 -10.19 5.53
C ASN A 241 -4.19 -11.04 6.59
N GLY A 242 -2.84 -11.08 6.54
CA GLY A 242 -2.03 -11.94 7.41
C GLY A 242 -1.96 -13.41 6.96
N VAL A 243 -2.76 -13.81 5.96
CA VAL A 243 -2.73 -15.16 5.38
C VAL A 243 -1.91 -15.14 4.09
N VAL A 244 -0.94 -16.03 3.97
CA VAL A 244 -0.08 -16.13 2.78
C VAL A 244 -0.77 -16.96 1.67
N PRO A 245 -0.53 -16.64 0.38
CA PRO A 245 0.26 -15.53 -0.14
C PRO A 245 -0.51 -14.19 -0.15
N ARG A 246 0.18 -13.07 0.07
CA ARG A 246 -0.36 -11.76 -0.30
C ARG A 246 -0.43 -11.66 -1.83
N VAL A 247 -1.35 -10.88 -2.36
CA VAL A 247 -1.53 -10.70 -3.80
C VAL A 247 -1.44 -9.23 -4.19
N SER A 248 -1.02 -8.96 -5.42
CA SER A 248 -0.94 -7.59 -5.95
C SER A 248 -1.44 -7.52 -7.38
N GLN A 249 -2.01 -6.37 -7.74
CA GLN A 249 -2.42 -6.00 -9.09
C GLN A 249 -1.60 -4.81 -9.55
N ARG A 250 -1.02 -4.94 -10.74
CA ARG A 250 -0.27 -3.86 -11.42
C ARG A 250 -1.22 -3.01 -12.23
N ILE A 251 -1.07 -1.65 -12.14
CA ILE A 251 -1.88 -0.68 -12.88
C ILE A 251 -0.93 0.39 -13.43
N ASP A 252 -0.87 0.55 -14.75
CA ASP A 252 -0.04 1.55 -15.42
C ASP A 252 -0.86 2.82 -15.66
N LEU A 253 -0.50 3.91 -14.96
CA LEU A 253 -1.10 5.22 -15.12
C LEU A 253 -0.26 6.06 -16.08
N ARG A 254 -0.80 6.36 -17.25
CA ARG A 254 -0.17 7.21 -18.27
C ARG A 254 -0.86 8.55 -18.35
N VAL A 255 -0.09 9.62 -18.24
CA VAL A 255 -0.61 11.00 -18.28
C VAL A 255 -0.24 11.64 -19.61
N GLN A 256 -1.25 12.03 -20.38
CA GLN A 256 -1.09 12.70 -21.68
C GLN A 256 -0.95 14.21 -21.51
N PHE A 257 0.06 14.77 -22.15
CA PHE A 257 0.28 16.22 -22.20
C PHE A 257 0.95 16.63 -23.50
N PRO A 258 0.70 17.89 -23.95
CA PRO A 258 1.32 18.46 -25.16
C PRO A 258 2.83 18.63 -24.94
N PRO A 259 3.64 18.74 -26.01
CA PRO A 259 5.05 19.02 -25.91
C PRO A 259 5.31 20.34 -25.19
N MET A 260 6.25 20.32 -24.26
CA MET A 260 6.79 21.48 -23.59
C MET A 260 8.28 21.57 -23.89
N LEU A 261 8.75 22.70 -24.38
CA LEU A 261 10.13 22.96 -24.70
C LEU A 261 10.82 23.73 -23.58
N THR A 262 12.05 23.32 -23.26
CA THR A 262 12.98 24.06 -22.40
C THR A 262 14.27 24.28 -23.17
N ILE A 263 14.67 25.53 -23.31
CA ILE A 263 15.89 25.94 -23.99
C ILE A 263 16.86 26.46 -22.94
N PRO A 264 17.97 25.76 -22.68
CA PRO A 264 18.95 26.20 -21.69
C PRO A 264 19.58 27.54 -22.06
N ASN A 265 19.97 27.72 -23.30
CA ASN A 265 20.57 28.95 -23.86
C ASN A 265 19.82 29.40 -25.09
N GLN A 266 19.15 30.56 -25.01
CA GLN A 266 18.44 31.15 -26.14
C GLN A 266 19.34 31.98 -27.06
N LEU A 267 20.57 32.29 -26.62
CA LEU A 267 21.57 33.00 -27.36
C LEU A 267 22.89 32.27 -27.29
N GLU A 268 23.39 31.79 -28.40
CA GLU A 268 24.71 31.21 -28.56
C GLU A 268 25.55 32.14 -29.45
N ALA A 269 26.87 32.19 -29.20
CA ALA A 269 27.78 33.02 -29.98
C ALA A 269 29.04 32.24 -30.35
N ALA A 270 29.54 32.44 -31.59
CA ALA A 270 30.70 31.72 -32.09
C ALA A 270 31.54 32.63 -33.03
N TYR A 271 32.82 32.28 -33.17
CA TYR A 271 33.62 32.84 -34.27
C TYR A 271 33.34 32.13 -35.58
N VAL A 272 33.56 32.79 -36.68
CA VAL A 272 33.54 32.17 -38.01
C VAL A 272 34.60 31.07 -38.07
N GLY A 273 34.20 29.85 -38.43
CA GLY A 273 35.09 28.66 -38.48
C GLY A 273 34.94 27.72 -37.29
N ASP A 274 34.29 28.14 -36.19
CA ASP A 274 34.06 27.29 -35.00
C ASP A 274 32.98 26.25 -35.26
N ASP A 275 32.97 25.22 -34.42
CA ASP A 275 31.86 24.28 -34.25
C ASP A 275 30.99 24.73 -33.07
N VAL A 276 29.67 24.78 -33.26
CA VAL A 276 28.68 25.18 -32.24
C VAL A 276 27.67 24.07 -32.04
N THR A 277 27.22 23.90 -30.78
CA THR A 277 26.15 22.93 -30.42
C THR A 277 25.00 23.65 -29.74
N LEU A 278 23.82 23.61 -30.36
CA LEU A 278 22.56 24.10 -29.79
C LEU A 278 21.85 22.97 -29.06
N GLU A 279 21.25 23.27 -27.90
CA GLU A 279 20.53 22.27 -27.09
C GLU A 279 19.09 22.70 -26.82
N CYS A 280 18.18 21.76 -26.96
CA CYS A 280 16.75 21.91 -26.66
C CYS A 280 16.24 20.66 -25.95
N ARG A 281 15.42 20.82 -24.93
CA ARG A 281 14.80 19.72 -24.20
C ARG A 281 13.30 19.75 -24.37
N THR A 282 12.70 18.58 -24.62
CA THR A 282 11.27 18.41 -24.81
C THR A 282 10.72 17.40 -23.82
N GLU A 283 9.60 17.72 -23.24
CA GLU A 283 8.79 16.77 -22.49
C GLU A 283 7.45 16.59 -23.21
N ALA A 284 7.04 15.36 -23.50
CA ALA A 284 5.79 15.07 -24.17
C ALA A 284 5.30 13.64 -23.93
N TYR A 285 3.99 13.48 -23.79
CA TYR A 285 3.33 12.17 -23.86
C TYR A 285 1.95 12.29 -24.52
N PRO A 286 1.65 11.57 -25.60
CA PRO A 286 2.53 10.66 -26.35
C PRO A 286 3.80 11.32 -26.85
N ALA A 287 4.81 10.49 -27.17
CA ALA A 287 6.10 10.96 -27.65
C ALA A 287 5.95 11.92 -28.84
N SER A 288 6.67 13.04 -28.80
CA SER A 288 6.66 14.04 -29.85
C SER A 288 7.62 13.68 -31.00
N ILE A 289 7.28 14.10 -32.19
CA ILE A 289 8.20 14.19 -33.33
C ILE A 289 8.96 15.50 -33.16
N ASN A 290 10.30 15.42 -33.16
CA ASN A 290 11.18 16.55 -32.87
C ASN A 290 12.12 16.76 -34.06
N TYR A 291 12.32 18.03 -34.43
CA TYR A 291 13.24 18.43 -35.51
C TYR A 291 13.72 19.85 -35.29
N TRP A 292 14.77 20.21 -36.02
CA TRP A 292 15.32 21.56 -36.08
C TRP A 292 14.93 22.24 -37.38
N THR A 293 14.83 23.55 -37.36
CA THR A 293 14.78 24.35 -38.61
C THR A 293 15.86 25.43 -38.58
N THR A 294 16.47 25.66 -39.73
CA THR A 294 17.42 26.77 -39.92
C THR A 294 16.69 28.09 -39.97
N HIS A 295 17.42 29.20 -39.89
CA HIS A 295 16.89 30.55 -40.09
C HIS A 295 16.26 30.75 -41.47
N ARG A 296 16.54 29.86 -42.46
CA ARG A 296 15.94 29.88 -43.80
C ARG A 296 14.69 28.97 -43.88
N GLY A 297 14.29 28.33 -42.83
CA GLY A 297 13.17 27.41 -42.79
C GLY A 297 13.47 25.99 -43.28
N GLU A 298 14.74 25.66 -43.52
CA GLU A 298 15.15 24.30 -43.91
C GLU A 298 15.05 23.36 -42.72
N MET A 299 14.43 22.19 -42.89
CA MET A 299 14.25 21.21 -41.82
C MET A 299 15.50 20.34 -41.67
N ILE A 300 15.96 20.17 -40.42
CA ILE A 300 17.02 19.29 -40.04
C ILE A 300 16.45 18.22 -39.08
N VAL A 301 16.38 16.98 -39.54
CA VAL A 301 15.80 15.85 -38.78
C VAL A 301 16.93 15.05 -38.15
N SER A 302 16.72 14.69 -36.85
CA SER A 302 17.59 13.75 -36.14
C SER A 302 17.40 12.33 -36.68
N GLY A 303 18.49 11.65 -37.05
CA GLY A 303 18.46 10.24 -37.45
C GLY A 303 19.50 9.90 -38.52
N ASN A 304 19.75 8.60 -38.72
CA ASN A 304 20.73 8.04 -39.69
C ASN A 304 20.40 8.25 -41.14
N TYR A 305 19.50 9.17 -41.46
CA TYR A 305 19.19 9.53 -42.87
C TYR A 305 20.21 10.53 -43.39
N ARG A 306 21.26 10.01 -43.91
CA ARG A 306 22.42 10.68 -44.55
C ARG A 306 22.07 11.53 -45.77
N PHE A 307 20.80 11.84 -46.01
CA PHE A 307 20.34 12.33 -47.29
C PHE A 307 20.07 13.85 -47.40
N VAL A 308 20.05 14.63 -46.29
CA VAL A 308 19.66 16.05 -46.40
C VAL A 308 20.62 17.03 -45.74
N THR A 309 21.55 16.61 -44.87
CA THR A 309 22.28 17.58 -44.04
C THR A 309 23.78 17.71 -44.34
N GLY A 310 24.34 16.89 -45.22
CA GLY A 310 25.79 16.94 -45.52
C GLY A 310 26.63 16.87 -44.24
N ASP A 311 27.94 17.17 -44.35
CA ASP A 311 28.87 17.22 -43.22
C ASP A 311 28.64 18.46 -42.30
N LYS A 312 27.71 19.38 -42.65
CA LYS A 312 27.50 20.67 -41.99
C LYS A 312 26.72 20.55 -40.67
N TYR A 313 25.64 19.78 -40.67
CA TYR A 313 24.73 19.65 -39.54
C TYR A 313 24.71 18.22 -38.99
N GLU A 314 24.82 18.09 -37.68
CA GLU A 314 24.64 16.82 -36.99
C GLU A 314 23.58 17.00 -35.90
N ALA A 315 22.41 16.37 -36.09
CA ALA A 315 21.31 16.39 -35.15
C ALA A 315 21.25 15.07 -34.40
N VAL A 316 21.41 15.12 -33.06
CA VAL A 316 21.35 13.96 -32.15
C VAL A 316 20.21 14.14 -31.18
N GLN A 317 19.49 13.05 -30.89
CA GLN A 317 18.44 13.03 -29.90
C GLN A 317 18.66 11.89 -28.92
N THR A 318 18.54 12.19 -27.63
CA THR A 318 18.58 11.20 -26.55
C THR A 318 17.25 11.19 -25.81
N GLU A 319 16.80 10.00 -25.36
CA GLU A 319 15.50 9.79 -24.71
C GLU A 319 15.70 9.32 -23.27
N ASN A 320 14.90 9.86 -22.36
CA ASN A 320 14.79 9.42 -20.98
C ASN A 320 13.33 9.54 -20.51
N GLY A 321 12.60 8.42 -20.55
CA GLY A 321 11.18 8.39 -20.26
C GLY A 321 10.37 9.26 -21.25
N TYR A 322 9.67 10.28 -20.75
CA TYR A 322 8.93 11.24 -21.56
C TYR A 322 9.74 12.49 -21.92
N THR A 323 11.00 12.58 -21.49
CA THR A 323 11.91 13.71 -21.78
C THR A 323 12.83 13.33 -22.93
N ARG A 324 13.03 14.25 -23.88
CA ARG A 324 13.96 14.13 -25.00
C ARG A 324 14.90 15.33 -25.04
N THR A 325 16.19 15.07 -25.13
CA THR A 325 17.20 16.11 -25.33
C THR A 325 17.64 16.09 -26.79
N MET A 326 17.49 17.21 -27.46
CA MET A 326 17.86 17.42 -28.84
C MET A 326 19.12 18.28 -28.90
N LYS A 327 20.15 17.85 -29.62
CA LYS A 327 21.37 18.61 -29.87
C LYS A 327 21.58 18.78 -31.38
N LEU A 328 21.82 20.00 -31.78
CA LEU A 328 22.20 20.33 -33.16
C LEU A 328 23.63 20.86 -33.15
N LYS A 329 24.56 20.08 -33.70
CA LYS A 329 25.94 20.51 -33.93
C LYS A 329 26.03 21.12 -35.33
N ILE A 330 26.54 22.34 -35.41
CA ILE A 330 26.82 23.10 -36.64
C ILE A 330 28.33 23.15 -36.77
N ARG A 331 28.89 22.53 -37.83
CA ARG A 331 30.34 22.44 -38.02
C ARG A 331 30.79 23.58 -38.89
N HIS A 332 32.00 24.15 -38.60
CA HIS A 332 32.64 25.20 -39.36
C HIS A 332 31.68 26.33 -39.70
N VAL A 333 31.19 27.04 -38.68
CA VAL A 333 30.19 28.12 -38.82
C VAL A 333 30.67 29.17 -39.81
N GLU A 334 29.88 29.42 -40.83
CA GLU A 334 30.12 30.45 -41.88
C GLU A 334 29.23 31.68 -41.63
N PRO A 335 29.54 32.85 -42.21
CA PRO A 335 28.72 34.06 -42.06
C PRO A 335 27.24 33.88 -42.44
N LYS A 336 26.92 32.95 -43.32
CA LYS A 336 25.57 32.60 -43.74
C LYS A 336 24.80 31.75 -42.74
N ASP A 337 25.47 31.17 -41.71
CA ASP A 337 24.86 30.27 -40.73
C ASP A 337 24.39 31.02 -39.47
N PHE A 338 24.79 32.28 -39.33
CA PHE A 338 24.30 33.11 -38.22
C PHE A 338 22.83 33.47 -38.44
N GLY A 339 22.04 33.35 -37.36
CA GLY A 339 20.61 33.61 -37.40
C GLY A 339 19.86 32.80 -36.35
N THR A 340 18.54 32.73 -36.50
CA THR A 340 17.69 32.06 -35.54
C THR A 340 17.38 30.61 -35.96
N TYR A 341 17.79 29.65 -35.15
CA TYR A 341 17.43 28.24 -35.29
C TYR A 341 16.23 27.94 -34.40
N LYS A 342 15.31 27.10 -34.89
CA LYS A 342 14.16 26.69 -34.11
C LYS A 342 14.24 25.19 -33.79
N CYS A 343 14.00 24.83 -32.55
CA CYS A 343 13.62 23.46 -32.22
C CYS A 343 12.09 23.34 -32.19
N VAL A 344 11.59 22.33 -32.85
CA VAL A 344 10.15 22.09 -33.01
C VAL A 344 9.81 20.71 -32.43
N ALA A 345 8.74 20.64 -31.65
CA ALA A 345 8.20 19.41 -31.10
C ALA A 345 6.70 19.34 -31.35
N GLN A 346 6.21 18.21 -31.87
CA GLN A 346 4.81 18.01 -32.19
C GLN A 346 4.36 16.59 -31.79
N ASN A 347 3.24 16.48 -31.07
CA ASN A 347 2.55 15.22 -30.84
C ASN A 347 1.08 15.31 -31.28
N SER A 348 0.27 14.28 -31.02
CA SER A 348 -1.15 14.26 -31.39
C SER A 348 -2.02 15.28 -30.65
N LEU A 349 -1.50 15.93 -29.58
CA LEU A 349 -2.26 16.89 -28.77
C LEU A 349 -1.99 18.33 -29.24
N ALA A 350 -0.73 18.69 -29.49
CA ALA A 350 -0.33 20.02 -29.96
C ALA A 350 1.10 20.02 -30.51
N GLY A 351 1.52 21.15 -31.05
CA GLY A 351 2.88 21.47 -31.42
C GLY A 351 3.39 22.70 -30.67
N THR A 352 4.70 22.75 -30.45
CA THR A 352 5.40 23.90 -29.88
C THR A 352 6.77 24.04 -30.52
N ASP A 353 7.28 25.26 -30.60
CA ASP A 353 8.61 25.57 -31.07
C ASP A 353 9.31 26.57 -30.14
N GLY A 354 10.63 26.66 -30.26
CA GLY A 354 11.43 27.59 -29.51
C GLY A 354 12.66 28.03 -30.28
N ASP A 355 13.04 29.29 -30.12
CA ASP A 355 14.09 29.97 -30.85
C ASP A 355 15.42 29.99 -30.11
N ILE A 356 16.51 29.70 -30.83
CA ILE A 356 17.90 29.88 -30.37
C ILE A 356 18.60 30.77 -31.41
N LYS A 357 19.07 31.92 -31.00
CA LYS A 357 19.81 32.82 -31.85
C LYS A 357 21.31 32.48 -31.80
N LEU A 358 21.93 32.28 -32.95
CA LEU A 358 23.35 32.14 -33.11
C LEU A 358 23.93 33.48 -33.63
N ASP A 359 24.72 34.16 -32.79
CA ASP A 359 25.36 35.44 -33.11
C ASP A 359 26.86 35.28 -33.36
N VAL A 360 27.42 36.20 -34.17
CA VAL A 360 28.86 36.23 -34.45
C VAL A 360 29.62 36.92 -33.32
N LEU A 361 30.68 36.29 -32.82
CA LEU A 361 31.64 36.95 -31.95
C LEU A 361 32.57 37.82 -32.81
N PRO A 362 32.71 39.13 -32.54
CA PRO A 362 33.63 40.00 -33.27
C PRO A 362 35.09 39.50 -33.07
N ALA A 363 35.82 39.37 -34.13
CA ALA A 363 37.23 39.06 -34.06
C ALA A 363 37.93 40.14 -33.21
N THR A 364 38.61 39.73 -32.15
CA THR A 364 39.43 40.64 -31.34
C THR A 364 40.56 41.18 -32.22
N SER A 365 40.41 42.43 -32.70
CA SER A 365 41.48 43.13 -33.35
C SER A 365 42.59 43.37 -32.33
N THR A 366 43.60 42.54 -32.34
CA THR A 366 44.88 42.81 -31.67
C THR A 366 45.50 44.03 -32.31
N THR A 367 45.17 45.20 -31.84
CA THR A 367 45.93 46.42 -32.13
C THR A 367 47.29 46.20 -31.47
N SER A 368 48.30 45.81 -32.27
CA SER A 368 49.67 45.78 -31.85
C SER A 368 50.13 47.26 -31.64
N THR A 369 49.89 47.74 -30.45
CA THR A 369 50.54 48.99 -29.97
C THR A 369 51.98 48.62 -29.60
N THR A 370 52.88 48.79 -30.55
CA THR A 370 54.30 48.90 -30.29
C THR A 370 54.52 50.02 -29.27
N PRO A 371 55.11 49.74 -28.10
CA PRO A 371 55.40 50.79 -27.14
C PRO A 371 56.52 51.69 -27.69
N PRO A 372 56.46 53.01 -27.50
CA PRO A 372 57.53 53.92 -27.97
C PRO A 372 58.84 53.61 -27.19
N PRO A 373 60.03 53.84 -27.87
CA PRO A 373 61.31 53.51 -27.24
C PRO A 373 61.59 54.47 -26.08
N TYR A 374 61.73 53.93 -24.88
CA TYR A 374 62.22 54.68 -23.71
C TYR A 374 63.70 54.81 -23.80
N HIS A 375 64.19 56.08 -23.78
CA HIS A 375 65.59 56.42 -23.52
C HIS A 375 65.93 56.09 -22.07
N VAL A 376 66.86 55.16 -21.91
CA VAL A 376 67.47 54.85 -20.61
C VAL A 376 68.68 55.77 -20.41
N THR A 377 68.56 56.71 -19.53
CA THR A 377 69.71 57.43 -18.96
C THR A 377 70.24 56.60 -17.76
N SER A 378 71.48 56.14 -17.96
CA SER A 378 72.26 55.42 -16.95
C SER A 378 72.70 56.34 -15.81
N SER A 379 72.49 55.97 -14.56
CA SER A 379 73.39 56.39 -13.50
C SER A 379 73.73 55.22 -12.58
N MET A 380 75.03 54.90 -12.60
CA MET A 380 75.65 53.90 -11.72
C MET A 380 75.61 54.28 -10.30
N LYS A 381 75.27 53.33 -9.38
CA LYS A 381 76.03 53.18 -8.12
C LYS A 381 76.10 51.73 -7.71
N LYS A 382 77.34 51.27 -7.58
CA LYS A 382 77.85 49.99 -7.03
C LYS A 382 77.50 49.86 -5.54
N ASN A 383 77.10 48.66 -5.09
CA ASN A 383 77.72 47.87 -4.00
C ASN A 383 76.79 46.62 -3.84
N GLY A 384 77.28 45.48 -4.04
CA GLY A 384 78.14 44.57 -3.34
C GLY A 384 77.32 43.58 -2.52
N SER A 385 77.58 42.30 -2.83
CA SER A 385 77.47 41.12 -1.95
C SER A 385 76.39 40.03 -2.30
N ASN A 386 76.96 38.96 -2.81
CA ASN A 386 76.66 37.53 -2.67
C ASN A 386 75.27 37.07 -2.15
N GLY A 387 74.73 36.13 -2.85
CA GLY A 387 73.73 35.22 -2.32
C GLY A 387 72.94 34.42 -3.40
N ASN A 388 73.52 33.33 -3.88
CA ASN A 388 72.81 32.33 -4.66
C ASN A 388 71.59 31.80 -3.94
N LYS A 389 70.38 32.00 -4.49
CA LYS A 389 69.21 31.12 -4.23
C LYS A 389 68.43 30.94 -5.52
N LYS A 390 68.46 29.71 -6.03
CA LYS A 390 67.56 29.21 -7.06
C LYS A 390 66.09 29.40 -6.62
N LEU A 391 65.29 30.15 -7.33
CA LEU A 391 63.86 30.13 -7.21
C LEU A 391 63.31 28.92 -8.00
N ARG A 392 62.84 27.97 -7.27
CA ARG A 392 62.02 26.86 -7.78
C ARG A 392 60.58 27.39 -7.95
N GLN A 393 60.07 27.41 -9.15
CA GLN A 393 58.63 27.62 -9.41
C GLN A 393 57.87 26.44 -8.82
N ARG A 394 56.94 26.69 -7.93
CA ARG A 394 55.92 25.74 -7.46
C ARG A 394 54.69 25.87 -8.34
N PRO A 395 54.03 24.74 -8.69
CA PRO A 395 52.71 24.77 -9.32
C PRO A 395 51.68 25.29 -8.28
N ILE A 396 50.73 26.04 -8.76
CA ILE A 396 49.57 26.48 -7.97
C ILE A 396 48.60 25.31 -7.91
N ASP A 397 48.53 24.59 -6.78
CA ASP A 397 47.52 23.62 -6.48
C ASP A 397 46.28 24.40 -6.02
N TYR A 398 45.16 24.18 -6.72
CA TYR A 398 43.84 24.58 -6.27
C TYR A 398 43.40 23.59 -5.20
N GLU A 399 43.46 23.98 -3.92
CA GLU A 399 42.81 23.28 -2.84
C GLU A 399 41.30 23.51 -2.97
N VAL A 400 40.57 22.43 -3.24
CA VAL A 400 39.11 22.39 -3.09
C VAL A 400 38.82 22.24 -1.60
N GLU A 401 38.37 23.28 -0.95
CA GLU A 401 37.87 23.19 0.43
C GLU A 401 36.57 22.33 0.45
N GLU A 402 36.76 21.09 0.87
CA GLU A 402 35.66 20.19 1.22
C GLU A 402 35.11 20.62 2.58
N TRP A 403 33.93 21.25 2.58
CA TRP A 403 33.20 21.58 3.80
C TRP A 403 32.74 20.31 4.49
N ARG A 404 33.51 19.81 5.47
CA ARG A 404 33.08 18.79 6.43
C ARG A 404 32.47 19.51 7.63
N ASP A 405 31.20 19.19 7.86
CA ASP A 405 30.47 19.58 9.06
C ASP A 405 30.97 18.72 10.24
N PRO A 406 31.52 19.29 11.35
CA PRO A 406 32.17 18.50 12.40
C PRO A 406 31.23 17.79 13.38
N ASP A 407 29.91 17.88 13.22
CA ASP A 407 28.95 17.37 14.23
C ASP A 407 28.18 16.10 13.84
N TYR A 408 28.57 15.36 12.76
CA TYR A 408 27.82 14.19 12.31
C TYR A 408 28.40 12.82 12.70
N ASP A 409 29.42 12.78 13.56
CA ASP A 409 30.05 11.50 13.96
C ASP A 409 29.88 11.23 15.48
N ARG A 410 28.63 11.19 15.94
CA ARG A 410 28.31 10.53 17.21
C ARG A 410 26.95 9.82 17.13
N ASN A 411 27.00 8.46 17.18
CA ASN A 411 25.92 7.52 17.40
C ASN A 411 25.14 7.06 16.15
N TYR A 412 25.78 6.22 15.33
CA TYR A 412 25.01 5.25 14.54
C TYR A 412 25.48 3.82 14.91
N GLU A 413 24.87 3.28 15.96
CA GLU A 413 24.83 1.82 16.16
C GLU A 413 23.76 1.27 15.22
N SER A 414 24.16 0.36 14.34
CA SER A 414 23.29 -0.39 13.46
C SER A 414 22.26 -1.18 14.27
N PRO A 415 20.94 -1.02 14.04
CA PRO A 415 19.97 -1.90 14.67
C PRO A 415 20.08 -3.30 14.06
N SER A 416 20.42 -4.29 14.91
CA SER A 416 20.29 -5.71 14.59
C SER A 416 18.85 -6.01 14.14
N MET A 417 18.68 -6.69 13.01
CA MET A 417 17.40 -7.22 12.56
C MET A 417 16.84 -8.20 13.61
N ARG A 418 15.85 -7.73 14.38
CA ARG A 418 14.91 -8.61 15.08
C ARG A 418 13.68 -8.76 14.19
N PRO A 419 13.08 -9.96 14.10
CA PRO A 419 11.79 -10.11 13.42
C PRO A 419 10.72 -9.29 14.16
N PRO A 420 9.68 -8.75 13.46
CA PRO A 420 8.65 -7.94 14.07
C PRO A 420 7.89 -8.75 15.10
N GLY A 421 8.05 -8.37 16.38
CA GLY A 421 7.24 -8.85 17.47
C GLY A 421 5.82 -8.30 17.37
N GLU A 422 4.86 -9.10 17.82
CA GLU A 422 3.44 -8.75 17.94
C GLU A 422 3.25 -7.39 18.64
N PRO A 423 2.29 -6.56 18.17
CA PRO A 423 1.94 -5.33 18.88
C PRO A 423 1.29 -5.69 20.23
N PRO A 424 1.56 -4.92 21.31
CA PRO A 424 0.93 -5.16 22.60
C PRO A 424 -0.58 -4.95 22.48
N VAL A 425 -1.34 -5.95 22.94
CA VAL A 425 -2.81 -6.00 22.93
C VAL A 425 -3.50 -4.91 23.77
N ASP A 426 -2.76 -4.08 24.50
CA ASP A 426 -3.34 -3.14 25.46
C ASP A 426 -3.69 -1.76 24.88
N ALA A 427 -3.24 -1.42 23.67
CA ALA A 427 -3.50 -0.11 23.08
C ALA A 427 -4.89 0.01 22.42
N LEU A 428 -5.51 -1.09 22.02
CA LEU A 428 -6.84 -1.08 21.36
C LEU A 428 -8.00 -1.06 22.34
N SER A 429 -7.85 -1.59 23.56
CA SER A 429 -8.90 -1.58 24.57
C SER A 429 -9.15 -0.20 25.18
N LEU A 430 -8.10 0.63 25.29
CA LEU A 430 -8.21 2.01 25.83
C LEU A 430 -8.85 2.98 24.82
N ALA A 431 -8.63 2.81 23.51
CA ALA A 431 -9.20 3.69 22.49
C ALA A 431 -10.72 3.45 22.29
N VAL A 432 -11.19 2.21 22.45
CA VAL A 432 -12.63 1.88 22.37
C VAL A 432 -13.38 2.39 23.61
N SER A 433 -12.77 2.29 24.81
CA SER A 433 -13.33 2.80 26.05
C SER A 433 -13.50 4.32 26.04
N HIS A 434 -12.52 5.08 25.54
CA HIS A 434 -12.60 6.54 25.48
C HIS A 434 -13.66 7.06 24.47
N ARG A 435 -13.84 6.39 23.34
CA ARG A 435 -14.88 6.75 22.38
C ARG A 435 -16.29 6.43 22.90
N ALA A 436 -16.45 5.33 23.59
CA ALA A 436 -17.74 4.97 24.21
C ALA A 436 -18.11 5.94 25.34
N GLN A 437 -17.18 6.37 26.17
CA GLN A 437 -17.42 7.36 27.21
C GLN A 437 -17.73 8.76 26.64
N LEU A 438 -17.06 9.19 25.57
CA LEU A 438 -17.37 10.47 24.92
C LEU A 438 -18.77 10.50 24.28
N VAL A 439 -19.21 9.40 23.67
CA VAL A 439 -20.55 9.29 23.10
C VAL A 439 -21.61 9.29 24.21
N LEU A 440 -21.35 8.61 25.33
CA LEU A 440 -22.26 8.59 26.47
C LEU A 440 -22.38 9.98 27.12
N HIS A 441 -21.29 10.72 27.29
CA HIS A 441 -21.31 12.11 27.80
C HIS A 441 -22.04 13.08 26.86
N LEU A 442 -21.88 12.95 25.55
CA LEU A 442 -22.61 13.75 24.57
C LEU A 442 -24.12 13.45 24.57
N LEU A 443 -24.50 12.20 24.73
CA LEU A 443 -25.89 11.79 24.84
C LEU A 443 -26.55 12.31 26.12
N VAL A 444 -25.87 12.24 27.25
CA VAL A 444 -26.37 12.78 28.54
C VAL A 444 -26.50 14.30 28.50
N SER A 445 -25.53 15.00 27.87
CA SER A 445 -25.60 16.46 27.73
C SER A 445 -26.73 16.91 26.78
N LEU A 446 -27.00 16.15 25.72
CA LEU A 446 -28.15 16.42 24.83
C LEU A 446 -29.49 16.15 25.51
N LEU A 447 -29.61 15.11 26.35
CA LEU A 447 -30.80 14.86 27.14
C LEU A 447 -31.09 15.97 28.18
N SER A 448 -30.04 16.50 28.81
CA SER A 448 -30.22 17.59 29.81
C SER A 448 -30.63 18.93 29.19
N LEU A 449 -30.32 19.17 27.91
CA LEU A 449 -30.76 20.35 27.15
C LEU A 449 -32.21 20.23 26.62
N LEU A 450 -32.73 19.03 26.50
CA LEU A 450 -34.10 18.79 25.99
C LEU A 450 -35.17 18.69 27.10
N LEU A 451 -34.79 18.43 28.34
CA LEU A 451 -35.70 18.33 29.49
C LEU A 451 -36.42 19.62 29.89
N PRO A 452 -35.89 20.85 29.68
CA PRO A 452 -36.67 22.07 30.01
C PRO A 452 -37.80 22.40 29.03
N ALA A 453 -37.82 21.78 27.84
CA ALA A 453 -38.83 22.05 26.80
C ALA A 453 -40.14 21.28 26.99
N PHE A 454 -40.20 20.36 27.95
CA PHE A 454 -41.42 19.54 28.25
C PHE A 454 -42.15 19.96 29.55
N ARG A 455 -41.78 21.13 30.13
CA ARG A 455 -42.53 21.71 31.27
C ARG A 455 -43.07 23.11 30.91
N ARG A 456 -43.78 23.18 29.81
CA ARG A 456 -44.76 24.29 29.56
C ARG A 456 -45.90 23.76 28.68
#